data_1a53a8e2fc2e53f12106e66db8f31110
#
_entry.id   1a53a8e2fc2e53f12106e66db8f31110
#
_cell.length_a   1.000
_cell.length_b   1.000
_cell.length_c   1.000
_cell.angle_alpha   90.00
_cell.angle_beta   90.00
_cell.angle_gamma   90.00
#
_symmetry.space_group_name_H-M   'P 1'
#
loop_
_entity.id
_entity.type
_entity.pdbx_description
1 polymer ?
#
loop_
_entity_poly.entity_id
_entity_poly.type
_entity_poly.pdbx_seq_one_letter_code
_entity_poly.pdbx_strand_id
1 'polypeptide(L)' 'MSVLLEKNGTTTAEVTMINARGILLFVGGKEYYLSYDRYPWFRNAKVSDVLDVTMPDEESLRWDA' A
#
# COMPACT_ATOMS: atom_id res chain seq x y z
N MET A 1 3.45 -8.95 -3.80
CA MET A 1 4.12 -8.22 -2.70
C MET A 1 3.16 -8.00 -1.56
N SER A 2 3.62 -8.13 -0.33
CA SER A 2 2.79 -7.94 0.87
C SER A 2 3.48 -7.02 1.87
N VAL A 3 2.67 -6.23 2.57
CA VAL A 3 3.13 -5.33 3.63
C VAL A 3 2.26 -5.58 4.87
N LEU A 4 2.89 -5.76 6.02
CA LEU A 4 2.19 -5.91 7.28
C LEU A 4 2.00 -4.55 7.93
N LEU A 5 0.79 -4.32 8.44
CA LEU A 5 0.42 -3.12 9.19
C LEU A 5 -0.03 -3.51 10.59
N GLU A 6 -0.25 -2.53 11.44
CA GLU A 6 -0.95 -2.77 12.69
C GLU A 6 -2.41 -3.12 12.39
N LYS A 7 -2.95 -4.06 13.14
CA LYS A 7 -4.36 -4.43 13.04
C LYS A 7 -5.22 -3.21 13.37
N ASN A 8 -6.09 -2.81 12.47
CA ASN A 8 -6.88 -1.59 12.62
C ASN A 8 -8.40 -1.79 12.46
N GLY A 9 -8.85 -3.03 12.37
CA GLY A 9 -10.27 -3.35 12.28
C GLY A 9 -10.90 -3.11 10.91
N THR A 10 -10.10 -2.89 9.86
CA THR A 10 -10.60 -2.70 8.51
C THR A 10 -9.87 -3.59 7.50
N THR A 11 -10.53 -3.90 6.40
CA THR A 11 -9.93 -4.59 5.26
C THR A 11 -9.99 -3.73 4.00
N THR A 12 -10.15 -2.42 4.16
CA THR A 12 -10.23 -1.47 3.05
C THR A 12 -8.98 -0.61 3.00
N ALA A 13 -8.34 -0.57 1.84
CA ALA A 13 -7.17 0.27 1.60
C ALA A 13 -7.31 0.98 0.26
N GLU A 14 -6.76 2.19 0.19
CA GLU A 14 -6.76 2.99 -1.03
C GLU A 14 -5.44 3.74 -1.16
N VAL A 15 -4.81 3.66 -2.34
CA VAL A 15 -3.66 4.47 -2.67
C VAL A 15 -4.15 5.85 -3.10
N THR A 16 -3.77 6.88 -2.36
CA THR A 16 -4.25 8.25 -2.60
C THR A 16 -3.22 9.14 -3.28
N MET A 17 -1.95 8.79 -3.21
CA MET A 17 -0.89 9.55 -3.85
C MET A 17 0.29 8.67 -4.21
N ILE A 18 0.88 8.93 -5.37
CA ILE A 18 2.13 8.31 -5.83
C ILE A 18 3.07 9.45 -6.15
N ASN A 19 4.26 9.44 -5.56
CA ASN A 19 5.27 10.46 -5.82
C ASN A 19 6.65 9.84 -6.04
N ALA A 20 7.66 10.68 -6.22
CA ALA A 20 9.02 10.22 -6.54
C ALA A 20 9.70 9.43 -5.41
N ARG A 21 9.17 9.49 -4.19
CA ARG A 21 9.80 8.87 -3.00
C ARG A 21 9.02 7.70 -2.43
N GLY A 22 7.75 7.60 -2.76
CA GLY A 22 6.92 6.55 -2.21
C GLY A 22 5.46 6.71 -2.57
N ILE A 23 4.61 5.96 -1.88
CA ILE A 23 3.16 6.02 -2.06
C ILE A 23 2.49 6.33 -0.72
N LEU A 24 1.35 7.00 -0.80
CA LEU A 24 0.51 7.29 0.35
C LEU A 24 -0.77 6.49 0.24
N LEU A 25 -1.15 5.83 1.33
CA LEU A 25 -2.37 5.03 1.39
C LEU A 25 -3.26 5.51 2.54
N PHE A 26 -4.57 5.38 2.33
CA PHE A 26 -5.54 5.40 3.41
C PHE A 26 -5.96 3.97 3.74
N VAL A 27 -5.88 3.61 5.02
CA VAL A 27 -6.29 2.30 5.52
C VAL A 27 -7.14 2.54 6.76
N GLY A 28 -8.45 2.34 6.65
CA GLY A 28 -9.36 2.53 7.76
C GLY A 28 -9.36 3.93 8.36
N GLY A 29 -9.19 4.96 7.53
CA GLY A 29 -9.16 6.35 7.98
C GLY A 29 -7.80 6.84 8.45
N LYS A 30 -6.77 5.99 8.41
CA LYS A 30 -5.39 6.37 8.75
C LYS A 30 -4.54 6.45 7.50
N GLU A 31 -3.61 7.40 7.47
CA GLU A 31 -2.64 7.53 6.38
C GLU A 31 -1.39 6.73 6.69
N TYR A 32 -0.89 6.01 5.68
CA TYR A 32 0.38 5.29 5.74
C TYR A 32 1.23 5.68 4.55
N TYR A 33 2.51 5.94 4.81
CA TYR A 33 3.47 6.26 3.77
C TYR A 33 4.44 5.11 3.58
N LEU A 34 4.52 4.57 2.36
CA LEU A 34 5.45 3.50 2.02
C LEU A 34 6.53 4.04 1.10
N SER A 35 7.75 4.18 1.62
CA SER A 35 8.86 4.71 0.84
C SER A 35 9.45 3.65 -0.09
N TYR A 36 9.96 4.08 -1.24
CA TYR A 36 10.64 3.18 -2.17
C TYR A 36 11.94 2.62 -1.61
N ASP A 37 12.56 3.30 -0.65
CA ASP A 37 13.76 2.80 0.00
C ASP A 37 13.49 1.55 0.84
N ARG A 38 12.32 1.49 1.47
CA ARG A 38 11.89 0.33 2.26
C ARG A 38 11.19 -0.71 1.40
N TYR A 39 10.52 -0.28 0.34
CA TYR A 39 9.72 -1.14 -0.53
C TYR A 39 10.09 -0.86 -1.98
N PRO A 40 11.27 -1.28 -2.44
CA PRO A 40 11.79 -0.91 -3.77
C PRO A 40 10.96 -1.44 -4.95
N TRP A 41 10.10 -2.44 -4.71
CA TRP A 41 9.22 -2.98 -5.74
C TRP A 41 8.37 -1.89 -6.41
N PHE A 42 7.90 -0.91 -5.64
CA PHE A 42 7.05 0.16 -6.16
C PHE A 42 7.75 1.08 -7.13
N ARG A 43 9.07 1.19 -7.05
CA ARG A 43 9.84 2.13 -7.88
C ARG A 43 9.69 1.83 -9.37
N ASN A 44 9.59 0.56 -9.76
CA ASN A 44 9.49 0.12 -11.13
C ASN A 44 8.11 -0.45 -11.49
N ALA A 45 7.18 -0.43 -10.55
CA ALA A 45 5.83 -0.93 -10.77
C ALA A 45 5.02 0.06 -11.61
N LYS A 46 4.09 -0.47 -12.41
CA LYS A 46 3.15 0.37 -13.14
C LYS A 46 2.16 1.00 -12.17
N VAL A 47 1.68 2.20 -12.49
CA VAL A 47 0.68 2.88 -11.66
C VAL A 47 -0.55 2.01 -11.44
N SER A 48 -1.03 1.34 -12.50
CA SER A 48 -2.17 0.43 -12.38
C SER A 48 -1.93 -0.71 -11.40
N ASP A 49 -0.71 -1.24 -11.34
CA ASP A 49 -0.35 -2.30 -10.41
C ASP A 49 -0.26 -1.77 -8.97
N VAL A 50 0.27 -0.57 -8.80
CA VAL A 50 0.36 0.07 -7.47
C VAL A 50 -1.03 0.37 -6.91
N LEU A 51 -1.96 0.79 -7.76
CA LEU A 51 -3.33 1.09 -7.34
C LEU A 51 -4.14 -0.16 -7.01
N ASP A 52 -3.70 -1.32 -7.48
CA ASP A 52 -4.40 -2.59 -7.29
C ASP A 52 -4.05 -3.25 -5.95
N VAL A 53 -4.23 -2.51 -4.87
CA VAL A 53 -3.97 -3.00 -3.52
C VAL A 53 -5.21 -3.72 -2.98
N THR A 54 -4.98 -4.85 -2.31
CA THR A 54 -6.02 -5.58 -1.60
C THR A 54 -5.62 -5.78 -0.14
N MET A 55 -6.60 -6.04 0.71
CA MET A 55 -6.37 -6.39 2.10
C MET A 55 -7.04 -7.74 2.39
N PRO A 56 -6.27 -8.84 2.35
CA PRO A 56 -6.82 -10.16 2.68
C PRO A 56 -7.24 -10.27 4.14
N ASP A 57 -6.69 -9.45 5.03
CA ASP A 57 -7.07 -9.37 6.43
C ASP A 57 -6.82 -7.94 6.99
N GLU A 58 -7.07 -7.74 8.27
CA GLU A 58 -7.02 -6.43 8.92
C GLU A 58 -5.60 -5.88 9.12
N GLU A 59 -4.57 -6.65 8.82
CA GLU A 59 -3.18 -6.25 9.09
C GLU A 59 -2.25 -6.40 7.89
N SER A 60 -2.76 -6.84 6.73
CA SER A 60 -1.95 -7.05 5.53
C SER A 60 -2.42 -6.23 4.36
N LEU A 61 -1.46 -5.69 3.63
CA LEU A 61 -1.68 -5.09 2.31
C LEU A 61 -1.04 -6.01 1.28
N ARG A 62 -1.71 -6.22 0.16
CA ARG A 62 -1.21 -7.11 -0.89
C ARG A 62 -1.37 -6.51 -2.28
N TRP A 63 -0.31 -6.68 -3.07
CA TRP A 63 -0.28 -6.34 -4.49
C TRP A 63 0.08 -7.60 -5.27
N ASP A 64 -0.69 -7.89 -6.32
CA ASP A 64 -0.59 -9.14 -7.08
C ASP A 64 0.38 -9.08 -8.26
N ALA A 65 1.11 -8.02 -8.41
CA ALA A 65 2.06 -7.90 -9.53
C ALA A 65 3.40 -8.61 -9.28
#